data_bb2584f6379ddada9789e74714b7bb1c
#
_entry.id   bb2584f6379ddada9789e74714b7bb1c
#
_cell.length_a   1.000
_cell.length_b   1.000
_cell.length_c   1.000
_cell.angle_alpha   90.00
_cell.angle_beta   90.00
_cell.angle_gamma   90.00
#
_symmetry.space_group_name_H-M   'P 1'
#
loop_
_entity.id
_entity.type
_entity.pdbx_description
1 polymer ?
#
loop_
_entity_poly.entity_id
_entity_poly.type
_entity_poly.pdbx_seq_one_letter_code
_entity_poly.pdbx_strand_id
1 'polypeptide(L)'
;GGFLAYQYTIDFNYSPYINFDENTFVVAGIGAIRGIDKCFISHGHSYEDAIRYTKEHFTELQKKYGYIEFRPLKGHEPTLLDLQNCFCETDKFLRAKMPELQIGNKRIKQKYKPSCDKIQYIFPSKWKVKETNKLCSQPNIKELMISW
;
A
#
# COMPACT_ATOMS: atom_id res chain seq x y z
N GLY A 1 -3.45 -20.56 -4.21
CA GLY A 1 -4.77 -19.90 -4.30
C GLY A 1 -4.71 -18.65 -5.15
N GLY A 2 -5.88 -18.07 -5.48
CA GLY A 2 -6.02 -16.95 -6.42
C GLY A 2 -5.18 -15.73 -6.08
N PHE A 3 -5.07 -15.36 -4.80
CA PHE A 3 -4.23 -14.23 -4.39
C PHE A 3 -2.73 -14.45 -4.69
N LEU A 4 -2.21 -15.65 -4.48
CA LEU A 4 -0.81 -15.94 -4.81
C LEU A 4 -0.58 -15.91 -6.33
N ALA A 5 -1.51 -16.43 -7.12
CA ALA A 5 -1.46 -16.33 -8.58
C ALA A 5 -1.46 -14.86 -9.04
N TYR A 6 -2.31 -14.02 -8.42
CA TYR A 6 -2.32 -12.59 -8.66
C TYR A 6 -0.96 -11.94 -8.38
N GLN A 7 -0.33 -12.24 -7.23
CA GLN A 7 0.99 -11.71 -6.89
C GLN A 7 2.05 -12.09 -7.94
N TYR A 8 2.09 -13.36 -8.34
CA TYR A 8 3.02 -13.79 -9.41
C TYR A 8 2.75 -13.10 -10.75
N THR A 9 1.47 -12.89 -11.08
CA THR A 9 1.11 -12.17 -12.31
C THR A 9 1.64 -10.74 -12.31
N ILE A 10 1.55 -10.05 -11.16
CA ILE A 10 2.13 -8.71 -10.99
C ILE A 10 3.67 -8.75 -11.10
N ASP A 11 4.31 -9.71 -10.44
CA ASP A 11 5.77 -9.85 -10.50
C ASP A 11 6.26 -10.08 -11.94
N PHE A 12 5.59 -10.93 -12.71
CA PHE A 12 5.89 -11.11 -14.12
C PHE A 12 5.65 -9.85 -14.94
N ASN A 13 4.62 -9.07 -14.60
CA ASN A 13 4.36 -7.81 -15.25
C ASN A 13 5.44 -6.75 -15.02
N TYR A 14 6.31 -6.88 -14.02
CA TYR A 14 7.48 -6.01 -13.85
C TYR A 14 8.57 -6.26 -14.88
N SER A 15 8.52 -7.38 -15.60
CA SER A 15 9.45 -7.65 -16.70
C SER A 15 9.16 -6.74 -17.92
N PRO A 16 10.15 -6.47 -18.77
CA PRO A 16 9.93 -5.69 -20.00
C PRO A 16 9.11 -6.44 -21.07
N TYR A 17 8.90 -7.74 -20.90
CA TYR A 17 8.26 -8.61 -21.91
C TYR A 17 6.75 -8.69 -21.77
N ILE A 18 6.22 -8.42 -20.58
CA ILE A 18 4.79 -8.44 -20.28
C ILE A 18 4.37 -7.03 -19.95
N ASN A 19 3.26 -6.58 -20.54
CA ASN A 19 2.79 -5.22 -20.34
C ASN A 19 1.26 -5.17 -20.34
N PHE A 20 0.64 -5.46 -19.20
CA PHE A 20 -0.76 -5.18 -18.98
C PHE A 20 -0.91 -3.99 -18.01
N ASP A 21 -2.06 -3.34 -18.04
CA ASP A 21 -2.34 -2.24 -17.13
C ASP A 21 -2.66 -2.78 -15.73
N GLU A 22 -1.86 -2.37 -14.75
CA GLU A 22 -1.99 -2.76 -13.34
C GLU A 22 -3.29 -2.24 -12.70
N ASN A 23 -4.02 -1.37 -13.37
CA ASN A 23 -5.32 -0.84 -12.93
C ASN A 23 -6.53 -1.59 -13.53
N THR A 24 -6.33 -2.65 -14.30
CA THR A 24 -7.43 -3.40 -14.91
C THR A 24 -8.03 -4.43 -13.98
N PHE A 25 -7.24 -4.99 -13.07
CA PHE A 25 -7.71 -6.00 -12.12
C PHE A 25 -6.97 -5.92 -10.79
N VAL A 26 -7.63 -6.40 -9.75
CA VAL A 26 -7.06 -6.54 -8.40
C VAL A 26 -7.72 -7.72 -7.70
N VAL A 27 -6.99 -8.36 -6.81
CA VAL A 27 -7.50 -9.40 -5.91
C VAL A 27 -7.21 -8.97 -4.48
N ALA A 28 -8.24 -8.86 -3.66
CA ALA A 28 -8.08 -8.52 -2.26
C ALA A 28 -7.49 -9.71 -1.48
N GLY A 29 -6.29 -9.54 -0.94
CA GLY A 29 -5.71 -10.48 -0.02
C GLY A 29 -6.36 -10.40 1.36
N ILE A 30 -6.22 -11.43 2.18
CA ILE A 30 -6.86 -11.50 3.51
C ILE A 30 -6.46 -10.33 4.44
N GLY A 31 -5.26 -9.78 4.27
CA GLY A 31 -4.83 -8.58 5.01
C GLY A 31 -5.57 -7.33 4.53
N ALA A 32 -5.75 -7.18 3.21
CA ALA A 32 -6.50 -6.07 2.64
C ALA A 32 -7.98 -6.14 3.02
N ILE A 33 -8.60 -7.31 2.96
CA ILE A 33 -9.97 -7.56 3.43
C ILE A 33 -10.16 -7.00 4.84
N ARG A 34 -9.29 -7.39 5.77
CA ARG A 34 -9.35 -6.93 7.17
C ARG A 34 -9.09 -5.42 7.32
N GLY A 35 -8.23 -4.85 6.48
CA GLY A 35 -7.98 -3.42 6.44
C GLY A 35 -9.20 -2.65 5.95
N ILE A 36 -9.83 -3.13 4.89
CA ILE A 36 -11.04 -2.53 4.33
C ILE A 36 -12.19 -2.56 5.35
N ASP A 37 -12.41 -3.70 6.02
CA ASP A 37 -13.42 -3.83 7.08
C ASP A 37 -13.23 -2.82 8.23
N LYS A 38 -12.01 -2.33 8.45
CA LYS A 38 -11.72 -1.31 9.46
C LYS A 38 -11.85 0.13 8.93
N CYS A 39 -11.75 0.31 7.62
CA CYS A 39 -11.76 1.63 6.99
C CYS A 39 -13.15 2.02 6.44
N PHE A 40 -13.97 1.05 6.09
CA PHE A 40 -15.25 1.27 5.43
C PHE A 40 -16.41 0.65 6.22
N ILE A 41 -17.52 1.38 6.30
CA ILE A 41 -18.78 0.86 6.85
C ILE A 41 -19.40 -0.15 5.86
N SER A 42 -19.21 0.07 4.56
CA SER A 42 -19.63 -0.81 3.48
C SER A 42 -18.58 -0.78 2.38
N HIS A 43 -18.29 -1.93 1.81
CA HIS A 43 -17.30 -2.11 0.75
C HIS A 43 -17.92 -2.35 -0.64
N GLY A 44 -19.23 -2.10 -0.82
CA GLY A 44 -19.91 -2.38 -2.08
C GLY A 44 -20.25 -3.86 -2.24
N HIS A 45 -20.16 -4.38 -3.47
CA HIS A 45 -20.43 -5.78 -3.76
C HIS A 45 -19.22 -6.69 -3.49
N SER A 46 -18.02 -6.12 -3.51
CA SER A 46 -16.77 -6.85 -3.28
C SER A 46 -15.73 -5.98 -2.57
N TYR A 47 -14.72 -6.61 -2.00
CA TYR A 47 -13.57 -5.89 -1.44
C TYR A 47 -12.73 -5.20 -2.52
N GLU A 48 -12.73 -5.76 -3.70
CA GLU A 48 -12.11 -5.16 -4.88
C GLU A 48 -12.77 -3.84 -5.29
N ASP A 49 -14.09 -3.71 -5.09
CA ASP A 49 -14.82 -2.45 -5.32
C ASP A 49 -14.38 -1.35 -4.37
N ALA A 50 -14.11 -1.66 -3.10
CA ALA A 50 -13.56 -0.69 -2.17
C ALA A 50 -12.16 -0.20 -2.59
N ILE A 51 -11.32 -1.10 -3.13
CA ILE A 51 -10.00 -0.74 -3.65
C ILE A 51 -10.14 0.15 -4.89
N ARG A 52 -11.04 -0.18 -5.82
CA ARG A 52 -11.33 0.63 -7.02
C ARG A 52 -11.88 2.01 -6.64
N TYR A 53 -12.86 2.04 -5.75
CA TYR A 53 -13.42 3.28 -5.22
C TYR A 53 -12.33 4.18 -4.62
N THR A 54 -11.43 3.60 -3.82
CA THR A 54 -10.31 4.34 -3.23
C THR A 54 -9.40 4.91 -4.32
N LYS A 55 -9.13 4.16 -5.39
CA LYS A 55 -8.34 4.63 -6.52
C LYS A 55 -9.01 5.80 -7.24
N GLU A 56 -10.29 5.65 -7.55
CA GLU A 56 -11.08 6.64 -8.28
C GLU A 56 -11.22 7.95 -7.50
N HIS A 57 -11.39 7.87 -6.18
CA HIS A 57 -11.59 9.03 -5.31
C HIS A 57 -10.33 9.43 -4.51
N PHE A 58 -9.15 8.96 -4.92
CA PHE A 58 -7.92 9.08 -4.15
C PHE A 58 -7.62 10.52 -3.72
N THR A 59 -7.69 11.46 -4.65
CA THR A 59 -7.44 12.89 -4.39
C THR A 59 -8.50 13.52 -3.47
N GLU A 60 -9.76 13.13 -3.63
CA GLU A 60 -10.86 13.62 -2.79
C GLU A 60 -10.72 13.12 -1.35
N LEU A 61 -10.40 11.84 -1.19
CA LEU A 61 -10.17 11.22 0.11
C LEU A 61 -8.97 11.87 0.84
N GLN A 62 -7.89 12.16 0.12
CA GLN A 62 -6.75 12.87 0.69
C GLN A 62 -7.15 14.26 1.22
N LYS A 63 -7.86 15.04 0.43
CA LYS A 63 -8.35 16.35 0.83
C LYS A 63 -9.30 16.26 2.04
N LYS A 64 -10.22 15.31 2.01
CA LYS A 64 -11.21 15.10 3.07
C LYS A 64 -10.58 14.76 4.41
N TYR A 65 -9.52 13.94 4.42
CA TYR A 65 -8.84 13.49 5.64
C TYR A 65 -7.57 14.28 5.97
N GLY A 66 -7.31 15.40 5.28
CA GLY A 66 -6.21 16.31 5.61
C GLY A 66 -4.81 15.86 5.14
N TYR A 67 -4.70 14.83 4.33
CA TYR A 67 -3.43 14.36 3.78
C TYR A 67 -3.05 15.11 2.50
N ILE A 68 -2.77 16.39 2.62
CA ILE A 68 -2.46 17.26 1.49
C ILE A 68 -1.05 16.99 0.92
N GLU A 69 -0.18 16.34 1.69
CA GLU A 69 1.24 16.17 1.34
C GLU A 69 1.59 14.82 0.72
N PHE A 70 0.61 14.05 0.25
CA PHE A 70 0.94 12.81 -0.45
C PHE A 70 1.78 13.11 -1.69
N ARG A 71 2.95 12.47 -1.75
CA ARG A 71 3.89 12.61 -2.87
C ARG A 71 4.02 11.27 -3.58
N PRO A 72 3.39 11.10 -4.74
CA PRO A 72 3.59 9.89 -5.52
C PRO A 72 5.04 9.78 -5.98
N LEU A 73 5.49 8.58 -6.27
CA LEU A 73 6.76 8.36 -6.95
C LEU A 73 6.73 9.10 -8.29
N LYS A 74 7.76 9.87 -8.59
CA LYS A 74 7.81 10.67 -9.82
C LYS A 74 7.63 9.80 -11.06
N GLY A 75 6.53 10.00 -11.77
CA GLY A 75 6.14 9.24 -12.95
C GLY A 75 5.40 7.93 -12.68
N HIS A 76 5.05 7.66 -11.42
CA HIS A 76 4.27 6.48 -11.04
C HIS A 76 3.20 6.86 -10.02
N GLU A 77 1.95 6.84 -10.43
CA GLU A 77 0.81 7.02 -9.56
C GLU A 77 0.44 5.69 -8.89
N PRO A 78 -0.11 5.70 -7.66
CA PRO A 78 -0.54 4.48 -6.99
C PRO A 78 -1.49 3.64 -7.85
N THR A 79 -1.17 2.37 -8.01
CA THR A 79 -1.99 1.39 -8.72
C THR A 79 -3.00 0.73 -7.80
N LEU A 80 -3.89 -0.10 -8.36
CA LEU A 80 -4.79 -0.93 -7.55
C LEU A 80 -4.03 -1.88 -6.62
N LEU A 81 -2.87 -2.39 -7.07
CA LEU A 81 -2.00 -3.22 -6.23
C LEU A 81 -1.44 -2.45 -5.05
N ASP A 82 -0.96 -1.22 -5.28
CA ASP A 82 -0.43 -0.39 -4.21
C ASP A 82 -1.49 -0.12 -3.14
N LEU A 83 -2.70 0.21 -3.55
CA LEU A 83 -3.82 0.44 -2.63
C LEU A 83 -4.22 -0.84 -1.88
N GLN A 84 -4.24 -1.99 -2.56
CA GLN A 84 -4.46 -3.29 -1.92
C GLN A 84 -3.41 -3.54 -0.82
N ASN A 85 -2.14 -3.27 -1.12
CA ASN A 85 -1.05 -3.40 -0.16
C ASN A 85 -1.18 -2.39 0.99
N CYS A 86 -1.60 -1.15 0.71
CA CYS A 86 -1.87 -0.15 1.74
C CYS A 86 -2.94 -0.63 2.74
N PHE A 87 -4.03 -1.22 2.28
CA PHE A 87 -5.04 -1.80 3.19
C PHE A 87 -4.48 -2.95 4.03
N CYS A 88 -3.64 -3.79 3.44
CA CYS A 88 -2.98 -4.86 4.18
C CYS A 88 -2.05 -4.32 5.28
N GLU A 89 -1.28 -3.28 4.99
CA GLU A 89 -0.41 -2.64 5.98
C GLU A 89 -1.21 -1.85 7.02
N THR A 90 -2.33 -1.24 6.63
CA THR A 90 -3.28 -0.59 7.55
C THR A 90 -3.82 -1.58 8.58
N ASP A 91 -4.22 -2.79 8.16
CA ASP A 91 -4.62 -3.84 9.10
C ASP A 91 -3.51 -4.14 10.11
N LYS A 92 -2.27 -4.30 9.65
CA LYS A 92 -1.12 -4.58 10.53
C LYS A 92 -0.87 -3.44 11.51
N PHE A 93 -0.88 -2.20 11.02
CA PHE A 93 -0.68 -1.01 11.84
C PHE A 93 -1.76 -0.88 12.91
N LEU A 94 -3.03 -0.98 12.53
CA LEU A 94 -4.15 -0.87 13.46
C LEU A 94 -4.14 -1.97 14.51
N ARG A 95 -3.84 -3.21 14.14
CA ARG A 95 -3.70 -4.31 15.12
C ARG A 95 -2.58 -4.07 16.13
N ALA A 96 -1.51 -3.41 15.71
CA ALA A 96 -0.39 -3.10 16.60
C ALA A 96 -0.69 -1.89 17.51
N LYS A 97 -1.35 -0.88 16.99
CA LYS A 97 -1.61 0.40 17.66
C LYS A 97 -2.89 0.37 18.50
N MET A 98 -3.90 -0.35 18.06
CA MET A 98 -5.24 -0.43 18.65
C MET A 98 -5.63 -1.91 18.82
N PRO A 99 -5.17 -2.56 19.91
CA PRO A 99 -5.38 -3.99 20.12
C PRO A 99 -6.85 -4.41 20.13
N GLU A 100 -7.75 -3.50 20.49
CA GLU A 100 -9.21 -3.70 20.46
C GLU A 100 -9.78 -3.94 19.06
N LEU A 101 -9.07 -3.50 18.02
CA LEU A 101 -9.42 -3.73 16.62
C LEU A 101 -8.88 -5.06 16.07
N GLN A 102 -8.28 -5.89 16.93
CA GLN A 102 -7.78 -7.20 16.50
C GLN A 102 -8.94 -8.16 16.25
N ILE A 103 -9.09 -8.60 15.00
CA ILE A 103 -10.00 -9.66 14.62
C ILE A 103 -9.15 -10.86 14.17
N GLY A 104 -9.18 -11.94 14.96
CA GLY A 104 -8.56 -13.21 14.62
C GLY A 104 -7.05 -13.26 14.86
N ASN A 105 -6.22 -13.07 13.85
CA ASN A 105 -4.78 -13.30 13.95
C ASN A 105 -4.02 -12.22 14.72
N LYS A 106 -3.48 -12.56 15.87
CA LYS A 106 -2.68 -11.65 16.73
C LYS A 106 -1.23 -11.53 16.27
N ARG A 107 -0.74 -12.40 15.40
CA ARG A 107 0.69 -12.47 15.06
C ARG A 107 1.07 -11.48 13.96
N ILE A 108 2.01 -10.58 14.25
CA ILE A 108 2.76 -9.85 13.24
C ILE A 108 3.97 -10.73 12.86
N LYS A 109 4.01 -11.21 11.62
CA LYS A 109 5.00 -12.21 11.18
C LYS A 109 6.43 -11.69 11.14
N GLN A 110 6.63 -10.40 10.99
CA GLN A 110 7.95 -9.79 10.87
C GLN A 110 8.11 -8.70 11.92
N LYS A 111 9.27 -8.71 12.59
CA LYS A 111 9.70 -7.60 13.43
C LYS A 111 10.64 -6.73 12.61
N TYR A 112 10.37 -5.43 12.56
CA TYR A 112 11.28 -4.47 11.98
C TYR A 112 12.62 -4.50 12.75
N LYS A 113 13.70 -4.62 12.01
CA LYS A 113 15.05 -4.45 12.52
C LYS A 113 15.62 -3.19 11.88
N PRO A 114 15.90 -2.13 12.65
CA PRO A 114 16.54 -0.94 12.11
C PRO A 114 17.88 -1.30 11.46
N SER A 115 18.14 -0.79 10.27
CA SER A 115 19.45 -0.83 9.63
C SER A 115 19.91 0.60 9.35
N CYS A 116 21.21 0.84 9.51
CA CYS A 116 21.84 2.10 9.13
C CYS A 116 22.21 2.14 7.63
N ASP A 117 21.98 1.05 6.91
CA ASP A 117 22.29 0.96 5.50
C ASP A 117 21.38 1.84 4.68
N LYS A 118 21.94 2.51 3.67
CA LYS A 118 21.11 3.25 2.71
C LYS A 118 20.29 2.28 1.89
N ILE A 119 18.99 2.50 1.84
CA ILE A 119 18.09 1.72 0.99
C ILE A 119 18.41 2.05 -0.47
N GLN A 120 18.73 1.02 -1.25
CA GLN A 120 18.83 1.13 -2.70
C GLN A 120 17.44 0.86 -3.29
N TYR A 121 16.87 1.87 -3.93
CA TYR A 121 15.57 1.73 -4.59
C TYR A 121 15.78 1.12 -5.97
N ILE A 122 15.04 0.05 -6.24
CA ILE A 122 14.98 -0.60 -7.55
C ILE A 122 13.53 -0.51 -8.02
N PHE A 123 13.33 0.11 -9.18
CA PHE A 123 12.01 0.24 -9.78
C PHE A 123 11.96 -0.49 -11.12
N PRO A 124 10.81 -1.08 -11.49
CA PRO A 124 10.62 -1.60 -12.83
C PRO A 124 10.91 -0.52 -13.88
N SER A 125 11.68 -0.84 -14.90
CA SER A 125 12.10 0.13 -15.94
C SER A 125 10.91 0.78 -16.65
N LYS A 126 9.82 0.06 -16.79
CA LYS A 126 8.59 0.56 -17.41
C LYS A 126 7.84 1.61 -16.59
N TRP A 127 8.07 1.74 -15.30
CA TRP A 127 7.50 2.81 -14.48
C TRP A 127 8.11 4.17 -14.81
N LYS A 128 9.25 4.20 -15.50
CA LYS A 128 9.97 5.44 -15.86
C LYS A 128 10.24 6.37 -14.67
N VAL A 129 10.34 5.80 -13.47
CA VAL A 129 10.70 6.55 -12.26
C VAL A 129 12.11 7.05 -12.45
N LYS A 130 12.27 8.37 -12.53
CA LYS A 130 13.61 8.97 -12.58
C LYS A 130 14.18 8.92 -11.17
N GLU A 131 15.32 8.24 -11.00
CA GLU A 131 16.06 8.28 -9.75
C GLU A 131 16.27 9.72 -9.33
N THR A 132 15.70 10.08 -8.22
CA THR A 132 16.01 11.32 -7.55
C THR A 132 16.73 10.95 -6.28
N ASN A 133 18.04 11.24 -6.21
CA ASN A 133 18.84 11.19 -4.98
C ASN A 133 18.26 12.05 -3.83
N LYS A 134 17.09 12.67 -4.04
CA LYS A 134 16.34 13.51 -3.10
C LYS A 134 15.10 12.82 -2.49
N LEU A 135 14.81 11.55 -2.82
CA LEU A 135 13.60 10.87 -2.36
C LEU A 135 13.65 10.44 -0.88
N CYS A 136 14.75 10.63 -0.18
CA CYS A 136 14.80 10.38 1.25
C CYS A 136 15.75 11.32 2.00
N SER A 137 15.28 12.47 2.37
CA SER A 137 15.42 12.82 3.77
C SER A 137 14.43 11.90 4.52
N GLN A 138 14.89 10.81 5.10
CA GLN A 138 14.06 10.02 6.00
C GLN A 138 13.48 10.99 7.04
N PRO A 139 12.16 11.00 7.28
CA PRO A 139 11.63 11.74 8.39
C PRO A 139 12.39 11.23 9.63
N ASN A 140 12.92 12.13 10.40
CA ASN A 140 13.65 11.79 11.62
C ASN A 140 12.70 10.98 12.49
N ILE A 141 12.96 9.68 12.62
CA ILE A 141 12.11 8.75 13.40
C ILE A 141 11.85 9.30 14.80
N LYS A 142 12.77 10.11 15.35
CA LYS A 142 12.60 10.80 16.63
C LYS A 142 11.48 11.84 16.60
N GLU A 143 11.26 12.52 15.48
CA GLU A 143 10.17 13.51 15.35
C GLU A 143 8.79 12.85 15.22
N LEU A 144 8.74 11.66 14.62
CA LEU A 144 7.50 10.87 14.55
C LEU A 144 7.10 10.23 15.89
N MET A 145 8.05 10.06 16.82
CA MET A 145 7.78 9.48 18.15
C MET A 145 7.35 10.50 19.21
N ILE A 146 7.46 11.81 18.96
CA ILE A 146 7.21 12.88 19.94
C ILE A 146 5.80 13.47 19.81
N SER A 147 5.04 13.15 18.77
CA SER A 147 3.71 13.74 18.52
C SER A 147 2.53 12.81 18.84
N TRP A 148 2.70 11.86 19.78
CA TRP A 148 1.63 10.95 20.23
C TRP A 148 1.52 10.89 21.75
#